data_354aad42cf036b98bb9a3bfb073b9345
#
_entry.id   354aad42cf036b98bb9a3bfb073b9345
#
_cell.length_a   1.000
_cell.length_b   1.000
_cell.length_c   1.000
_cell.angle_alpha   90.00
_cell.angle_beta   90.00
_cell.angle_gamma   90.00
#
_symmetry.space_group_name_H-M   'P 1'
#
loop_
_entity.id
_entity.type
_entity.pdbx_description
1 polymer ?
#
loop_
_entity_poly.entity_id
_entity_poly.type
_entity_poly.pdbx_seq_one_letter_code
_entity_poly.pdbx_strand_id
1 'polypeptide(L)'
;MGWNVKQSYRVIGEIDEIKKNVSLIDTALRRRFEFVEVTPNSGLIEDESLRKVLDTLNANLVYQLESTDLLIGHAYFIDKTIDDLPRIMNCSIIPLLYEYFYDNAKKVKEQVKKAIDGTGFVIIDSKVGRIQVGEKPIEV
;
A
#
# COMPACT_ATOMS: atom_id res chain seq x y z
N MET A 1 11.93 -26.72 -7.23
CA MET A 1 10.99 -25.78 -7.83
C MET A 1 11.14 -24.45 -7.12
N GLY A 2 11.75 -23.50 -7.76
CA GLY A 2 11.83 -22.15 -7.21
C GLY A 2 10.66 -21.30 -7.67
N TRP A 3 10.16 -20.46 -6.80
CA TRP A 3 9.32 -19.36 -7.21
C TRP A 3 10.15 -18.39 -8.03
N ASN A 4 9.65 -17.97 -9.19
CA ASN A 4 10.29 -16.87 -9.87
C ASN A 4 9.88 -15.54 -9.21
N VAL A 5 10.61 -14.47 -9.54
CA VAL A 5 10.39 -13.17 -8.93
C VAL A 5 8.95 -12.66 -9.13
N LYS A 6 8.35 -12.91 -10.29
CA LYS A 6 6.97 -12.50 -10.58
C LYS A 6 5.96 -13.21 -9.69
N GLN A 7 6.16 -14.49 -9.43
CA GLN A 7 5.29 -15.26 -8.53
C GLN A 7 5.40 -14.76 -7.09
N SER A 8 6.63 -14.44 -6.64
CA SER A 8 6.84 -13.88 -5.31
C SER A 8 6.11 -12.56 -5.11
N TYR A 9 6.13 -11.66 -6.08
CA TYR A 9 5.39 -10.38 -5.99
C TYR A 9 3.87 -10.58 -5.94
N ARG A 10 3.36 -11.51 -6.73
CA ARG A 10 1.92 -11.83 -6.71
C ARG A 10 1.49 -12.37 -5.34
N VAL A 11 2.30 -13.23 -4.75
CA VAL A 11 2.03 -13.79 -3.42
C VAL A 11 2.06 -12.71 -2.34
N ILE A 12 2.98 -11.75 -2.41
CA ILE A 12 3.06 -10.64 -1.47
C ILE A 12 1.78 -9.79 -1.51
N GLY A 13 1.22 -9.53 -2.70
CA GLY A 13 -0.03 -8.78 -2.84
C GLY A 13 -1.24 -9.47 -2.21
N GLU A 14 -1.20 -10.79 -2.07
CA GLU A 14 -2.29 -11.61 -1.54
C GLU A 14 -1.99 -12.17 -0.13
N ILE A 15 -0.92 -11.71 0.50
CA ILE A 15 -0.40 -12.31 1.74
C ILE A 15 -1.38 -12.29 2.89
N ASP A 16 -2.24 -11.26 2.98
CA ASP A 16 -3.24 -11.17 4.05
C ASP A 16 -4.28 -12.26 3.95
N GLU A 17 -4.72 -12.55 2.74
CA GLU A 17 -5.65 -13.64 2.47
C GLU A 17 -4.99 -14.98 2.75
N ILE A 18 -3.74 -15.15 2.35
CA ILE A 18 -2.95 -16.34 2.64
C ILE A 18 -2.78 -16.54 4.14
N LYS A 19 -2.46 -15.50 4.90
CA LYS A 19 -2.33 -15.57 6.36
C LYS A 19 -3.62 -15.97 7.05
N LYS A 20 -4.76 -15.47 6.59
CA LYS A 20 -6.08 -15.87 7.13
C LYS A 20 -6.35 -17.35 6.95
N ASN A 21 -5.83 -17.95 5.89
CA ASN A 21 -6.07 -19.33 5.50
C ASN A 21 -4.95 -20.31 5.90
N VAL A 22 -3.81 -19.79 6.38
CA VAL A 22 -2.65 -20.64 6.73
C VAL A 22 -3.00 -21.69 7.78
N SER A 23 -3.84 -21.35 8.75
CA SER A 23 -4.29 -22.30 9.77
C SER A 23 -5.15 -23.43 9.22
N LEU A 24 -5.76 -23.22 8.04
CA LEU A 24 -6.60 -24.20 7.35
C LEU A 24 -5.80 -25.09 6.39
N ILE A 25 -4.54 -24.72 6.09
CA ILE A 25 -3.68 -25.50 5.23
C ILE A 25 -3.18 -26.74 5.97
N ASP A 26 -3.37 -27.90 5.35
CA ASP A 26 -2.88 -29.16 5.87
C ASP A 26 -1.37 -29.08 6.21
N THR A 27 -1.00 -29.66 7.36
CA THR A 27 0.38 -29.72 7.84
C THR A 27 1.34 -30.32 6.79
N ALA A 28 0.88 -31.29 6.01
CA ALA A 28 1.68 -31.89 4.94
C ALA A 28 2.02 -30.88 3.84
N LEU A 29 1.07 -29.97 3.50
CA LEU A 29 1.31 -28.90 2.55
C LEU A 29 2.25 -27.84 3.11
N ARG A 30 2.12 -27.49 4.38
CA ARG A 30 3.00 -26.53 5.04
C ARG A 30 4.47 -26.96 4.98
N ARG A 31 4.76 -28.25 5.10
CA ARG A 31 6.12 -28.78 5.03
C ARG A 31 6.73 -28.69 3.64
N ARG A 32 5.90 -28.54 2.60
CA ARG A 32 6.35 -28.46 1.20
C ARG A 32 6.63 -27.04 0.75
N PHE A 33 6.18 -26.03 1.48
CA PHE A 33 6.36 -24.62 1.15
C PHE A 33 7.16 -23.92 2.22
N GLU A 34 8.14 -23.17 1.79
CA GLU A 34 8.85 -22.26 2.66
C GLU A 34 8.13 -20.91 2.62
N PHE A 35 7.64 -20.48 3.77
CA PHE A 35 6.99 -19.18 3.92
C PHE A 35 8.04 -18.15 4.32
N VAL A 36 8.38 -17.28 3.38
CA VAL A 36 9.31 -16.17 3.64
C VAL A 36 8.48 -14.91 3.86
N GLU A 37 8.54 -14.38 5.07
CA GLU A 37 7.93 -13.09 5.35
C GLU A 37 8.77 -11.98 4.72
N VAL A 38 8.16 -11.24 3.78
CA VAL A 38 8.80 -10.09 3.16
C VAL A 38 8.18 -8.84 3.77
N THR A 39 8.92 -8.21 4.67
CA THR A 39 8.49 -6.95 5.28
C THR A 39 8.74 -5.78 4.34
N PRO A 40 7.90 -4.73 4.40
CA PRO A 40 8.16 -3.52 3.63
C PRO A 40 9.52 -2.93 3.97
N ASN A 41 10.26 -2.54 2.94
CA ASN A 41 11.57 -1.92 3.08
C ASN A 41 11.64 -0.66 2.24
N SER A 42 11.32 0.48 2.83
CA SER A 42 11.35 1.78 2.16
C SER A 42 12.76 2.18 1.73
N GLY A 43 13.79 1.59 2.33
CA GLY A 43 15.19 1.84 1.93
C GLY A 43 15.51 1.41 0.51
N LEU A 44 14.69 0.55 -0.10
CA LEU A 44 14.82 0.14 -1.50
C LEU A 44 14.22 1.16 -2.48
N ILE A 45 13.52 2.17 -2.00
CA ILE A 45 12.93 3.22 -2.82
C ILE A 45 13.99 4.32 -2.99
N GLU A 46 14.35 4.62 -4.24
CA GLU A 46 15.36 5.64 -4.53
C GLU A 46 14.84 7.07 -4.31
N ASP A 47 13.59 7.33 -4.67
CA ASP A 47 12.97 8.65 -4.48
C ASP A 47 12.67 8.89 -3.00
N GLU A 48 13.33 9.88 -2.41
CA GLU A 48 13.18 10.19 -0.98
C GLU A 48 11.77 10.64 -0.62
N SER A 49 11.10 11.38 -1.50
CA SER A 49 9.73 11.83 -1.27
C SER A 49 8.77 10.65 -1.24
N LEU A 50 8.92 9.69 -2.15
CA LEU A 50 8.13 8.46 -2.16
C LEU A 50 8.41 7.59 -0.93
N ARG A 51 9.66 7.55 -0.49
CA ARG A 51 10.04 6.84 0.73
C ARG A 51 9.28 7.38 1.94
N LYS A 52 9.21 8.70 2.07
CA LYS A 52 8.44 9.34 3.14
C LYS A 52 6.95 9.03 3.06
N VAL A 53 6.39 9.01 1.85
CA VAL A 53 4.98 8.66 1.65
C VAL A 53 4.71 7.25 2.17
N LEU A 54 5.53 6.29 1.79
CA LEU A 54 5.38 4.90 2.24
C LEU A 54 5.54 4.77 3.75
N ASP A 55 6.55 5.39 4.32
CA ASP A 55 6.79 5.33 5.77
C ASP A 55 5.63 5.92 6.55
N THR A 56 5.08 7.05 6.09
CA THR A 56 3.93 7.70 6.72
C THR A 56 2.69 6.84 6.63
N LEU A 57 2.41 6.26 5.46
CA LEU A 57 1.29 5.35 5.27
C LEU A 57 1.37 4.16 6.23
N ASN A 58 2.52 3.51 6.29
CA ASN A 58 2.68 2.32 7.10
C ASN A 58 2.67 2.63 8.60
N ALA A 59 3.27 3.71 9.03
CA ALA A 59 3.21 4.13 10.43
C ALA A 59 1.76 4.39 10.88
N ASN A 60 0.96 5.05 10.05
CA ASN A 60 -0.44 5.31 10.34
C ASN A 60 -1.28 4.03 10.31
N LEU A 61 -1.00 3.12 9.37
CA LEU A 61 -1.72 1.84 9.29
C LEU A 61 -1.49 0.98 10.54
N VAL A 62 -0.26 0.89 11.01
CA VAL A 62 0.06 0.18 12.26
C VAL A 62 -0.71 0.78 13.43
N TYR A 63 -0.74 2.09 13.52
CA TYR A 63 -1.44 2.79 14.60
C TYR A 63 -2.95 2.58 14.54
N GLN A 64 -3.55 2.73 13.36
CA GLN A 64 -5.00 2.67 13.20
C GLN A 64 -5.56 1.24 13.24
N LEU A 65 -4.84 0.28 12.67
CA LEU A 65 -5.30 -1.09 12.52
C LEU A 65 -4.72 -2.03 13.59
N GLU A 66 -3.80 -1.55 14.40
CA GLU A 66 -3.11 -2.30 15.45
C GLU A 66 -2.52 -3.63 14.93
N SER A 67 -2.05 -3.61 13.67
CA SER A 67 -1.53 -4.79 12.99
C SER A 67 -0.40 -4.42 12.04
N THR A 68 0.59 -5.29 11.94
CA THR A 68 1.65 -5.21 10.93
C THR A 68 1.34 -6.02 9.69
N ASP A 69 0.24 -6.76 9.68
CA ASP A 69 -0.12 -7.65 8.58
C ASP A 69 -0.67 -6.92 7.35
N LEU A 70 -1.12 -5.68 7.54
CA LEU A 70 -1.73 -4.87 6.49
C LEU A 70 -0.81 -3.77 5.97
N LEU A 71 0.50 -3.88 6.20
CA LEU A 71 1.46 -2.89 5.71
C LEU A 71 1.53 -2.90 4.18
N ILE A 72 1.70 -1.70 3.63
CA ILE A 72 1.85 -1.51 2.19
C ILE A 72 3.30 -1.82 1.81
N GLY A 73 3.48 -2.67 0.81
CA GLY A 73 4.80 -3.05 0.33
C GLY A 73 5.48 -1.96 -0.48
N HIS A 74 6.81 -1.98 -0.50
CA HIS A 74 7.62 -1.02 -1.26
C HIS A 74 7.55 -1.23 -2.78
N ALA A 75 7.08 -2.39 -3.24
CA ALA A 75 7.01 -2.73 -4.67
C ALA A 75 6.20 -1.73 -5.51
N TYR A 76 5.20 -1.08 -4.92
CA TYR A 76 4.41 -0.06 -5.61
C TYR A 76 5.22 1.19 -5.97
N PHE A 77 6.33 1.42 -5.28
CA PHE A 77 7.11 2.65 -5.36
C PHE A 77 8.49 2.46 -5.98
N ILE A 78 8.93 1.22 -6.19
CA ILE A 78 10.24 0.92 -6.76
C ILE A 78 10.30 1.41 -8.21
N ASP A 79 11.43 2.02 -8.58
CA ASP A 79 11.67 2.58 -9.92
C ASP A 79 10.66 3.67 -10.32
N LYS A 80 10.03 4.29 -9.34
CA LYS A 80 9.10 5.40 -9.53
C LYS A 80 9.69 6.69 -8.99
N THR A 81 9.14 7.80 -9.45
CA THR A 81 9.48 9.14 -8.94
C THR A 81 8.25 9.78 -8.32
N ILE A 82 8.44 10.91 -7.65
CA ILE A 82 7.33 11.64 -7.02
C ILE A 82 6.27 12.06 -8.04
N ASP A 83 6.64 12.26 -9.30
CA ASP A 83 5.69 12.60 -10.37
C ASP A 83 4.70 11.47 -10.65
N ASP A 84 5.05 10.22 -10.32
CA ASP A 84 4.17 9.06 -10.45
C ASP A 84 3.19 8.92 -9.28
N LEU A 85 3.32 9.73 -8.24
CA LEU A 85 2.53 9.59 -7.01
C LEU A 85 1.01 9.56 -7.23
N PRO A 86 0.42 10.46 -8.04
CA PRO A 86 -1.02 10.40 -8.29
C PRO A 86 -1.46 9.06 -8.86
N ARG A 87 -0.71 8.53 -9.81
CA ARG A 87 -1.03 7.24 -10.42
C ARG A 87 -0.90 6.09 -9.42
N ILE A 88 0.18 6.06 -8.65
CA ILE A 88 0.39 5.04 -7.62
C ILE A 88 -0.76 5.07 -6.60
N MET A 89 -1.09 6.24 -6.10
CA MET A 89 -2.16 6.42 -5.12
C MET A 89 -3.51 6.03 -5.68
N ASN A 90 -3.86 6.55 -6.83
CA ASN A 90 -5.20 6.35 -7.40
C ASN A 90 -5.44 4.92 -7.88
N CYS A 91 -4.43 4.28 -8.46
CA CYS A 91 -4.57 2.96 -9.05
C CYS A 91 -4.35 1.82 -8.05
N SER A 92 -3.53 2.03 -7.03
CA SER A 92 -3.09 0.94 -6.14
C SER A 92 -3.38 1.19 -4.67
N ILE A 93 -3.00 2.33 -4.13
CA ILE A 93 -3.01 2.57 -2.68
C ILE A 93 -4.41 2.94 -2.19
N ILE A 94 -5.08 3.89 -2.82
CA ILE A 94 -6.41 4.34 -2.39
C ILE A 94 -7.43 3.20 -2.43
N PRO A 95 -7.52 2.38 -3.50
CA PRO A 95 -8.40 1.22 -3.48
C PRO A 95 -8.12 0.27 -2.31
N LEU A 96 -6.85 0.05 -2.00
CA LEU A 96 -6.44 -0.80 -0.88
C LEU A 96 -6.86 -0.20 0.47
N LEU A 97 -6.69 1.10 0.66
CA LEU A 97 -7.12 1.79 1.88
C LEU A 97 -8.63 1.74 2.08
N TYR A 98 -9.43 1.86 1.01
CA TYR A 98 -10.87 1.69 1.10
C TYR A 98 -11.23 0.29 1.58
N GLU A 99 -10.53 -0.71 1.13
CA GLU A 99 -10.70 -2.08 1.58
C GLU A 99 -10.33 -2.23 3.06
N TYR A 100 -9.18 -1.71 3.47
CA TYR A 100 -8.70 -1.79 4.85
C TYR A 100 -9.61 -1.07 5.86
N PHE A 101 -10.22 0.02 5.46
CA PHE A 101 -11.11 0.82 6.32
C PHE A 101 -12.60 0.61 6.03
N TYR A 102 -12.95 -0.49 5.39
CA TYR A 102 -14.34 -0.89 5.13
C TYR A 102 -15.16 0.24 4.46
N ASP A 103 -14.60 0.82 3.40
CA ASP A 103 -15.20 1.90 2.61
C ASP A 103 -15.47 3.20 3.42
N ASN A 104 -14.83 3.38 4.55
CA ASN A 104 -14.93 4.62 5.31
C ASN A 104 -14.08 5.72 4.66
N ALA A 105 -14.71 6.51 3.79
CA ALA A 105 -14.05 7.55 3.01
C ALA A 105 -13.33 8.59 3.90
N LYS A 106 -13.88 8.92 5.05
CA LYS A 106 -13.27 9.89 5.98
C LYS A 106 -11.94 9.40 6.51
N LYS A 107 -11.87 8.14 6.93
CA LYS A 107 -10.62 7.53 7.42
C LYS A 107 -9.59 7.41 6.30
N VAL A 108 -9.99 6.99 5.11
CA VAL A 108 -9.11 6.92 3.94
C VAL A 108 -8.55 8.30 3.63
N LYS A 109 -9.38 9.31 3.61
CA LYS A 109 -8.97 10.70 3.35
C LYS A 109 -7.93 11.18 4.36
N GLU A 110 -8.12 10.89 5.65
CA GLU A 110 -7.16 11.25 6.70
C GLU A 110 -5.79 10.60 6.45
N GLN A 111 -5.76 9.33 6.09
CA GLN A 111 -4.51 8.61 5.81
C GLN A 111 -3.79 9.18 4.58
N VAL A 112 -4.53 9.40 3.52
CA VAL A 112 -3.97 9.97 2.28
C VAL A 112 -3.44 11.38 2.51
N LYS A 113 -4.19 12.21 3.21
CA LYS A 113 -3.80 13.58 3.52
C LYS A 113 -2.46 13.65 4.26
N LYS A 114 -2.28 12.80 5.27
CA LYS A 114 -1.02 12.73 6.02
C LYS A 114 0.13 12.25 5.15
N ALA A 115 -0.12 11.26 4.30
CA ALA A 115 0.91 10.65 3.48
C ALA A 115 1.44 11.59 2.38
N ILE A 116 0.56 12.37 1.76
CA ILE A 116 0.94 13.27 0.66
C ILE A 116 1.34 14.67 1.13
N ASP A 117 1.30 14.93 2.42
CA ASP A 117 1.69 16.23 2.97
C ASP A 117 3.13 16.57 2.58
N GLY A 118 3.34 17.78 2.10
CA GLY A 118 4.65 18.26 1.67
C GLY A 118 5.07 17.82 0.27
N THR A 119 4.27 16.99 -0.43
CA THR A 119 4.60 16.54 -1.80
C THR A 119 4.18 17.52 -2.91
N GLY A 120 3.32 18.48 -2.58
CA GLY A 120 2.72 19.39 -3.56
C GLY A 120 1.46 18.86 -4.23
N PHE A 121 1.14 17.59 -4.02
CA PHE A 121 -0.12 17.02 -4.50
C PHE A 121 -1.24 17.24 -3.48
N VAL A 122 -2.48 17.19 -3.95
CA VAL A 122 -3.66 17.43 -3.12
C VAL A 122 -4.71 16.34 -3.34
N ILE A 123 -5.62 16.22 -2.39
CA ILE A 123 -6.77 15.35 -2.52
C ILE A 123 -7.84 16.04 -3.35
N ILE A 124 -8.36 15.32 -4.33
CA ILE A 124 -9.50 15.74 -5.14
C ILE A 124 -10.71 14.93 -4.67
N ASP A 125 -11.65 15.62 -4.04
CA ASP A 125 -12.91 15.01 -3.65
C ASP A 125 -13.84 14.89 -4.84
N SER A 126 -14.42 13.72 -5.00
CA SER A 126 -15.50 13.51 -5.96
C SER A 126 -16.82 13.36 -5.21
N LYS A 127 -17.87 13.99 -5.71
CA LYS A 127 -19.22 13.78 -5.17
C LYS A 127 -19.72 12.37 -5.43
N VAL A 128 -19.13 11.70 -6.40
CA VAL A 128 -19.48 10.35 -6.81
C VAL A 128 -18.19 9.56 -6.93
N GLY A 129 -18.02 8.54 -6.10
CA GLY A 129 -16.87 7.67 -6.15
C GLY A 129 -15.82 7.94 -5.09
N ARG A 130 -14.63 7.36 -5.31
CA ARG A 130 -13.51 7.43 -4.38
C ARG A 130 -12.74 8.74 -4.53
N ILE A 131 -12.10 9.18 -3.43
CA ILE A 131 -11.17 10.31 -3.50
C ILE A 131 -10.00 9.96 -4.43
N GLN A 132 -9.36 10.97 -4.98
CA GLN A 132 -8.19 10.85 -5.81
C GLN A 132 -7.12 11.84 -5.37
N VAL A 133 -5.88 11.54 -5.74
CA VAL A 133 -4.74 12.44 -5.58
C VAL A 133 -4.42 13.07 -6.94
N GLY A 134 -4.17 14.34 -6.96
CA GLY A 134 -3.84 15.05 -8.19
C GLY A 134 -3.04 16.31 -7.92
N GLU A 135 -2.75 17.04 -8.98
CA GLU A 135 -2.05 18.31 -8.89
C GLU A 135 -2.96 19.39 -8.34
N LYS A 136 -2.38 20.34 -7.62
CA LYS A 136 -3.11 21.50 -7.15
C LYS A 136 -3.63 22.30 -8.36
N PRO A 137 -4.94 22.65 -8.37
CA PRO A 137 -5.47 23.45 -9.46
C PRO A 137 -4.71 24.76 -9.59
N ILE A 138 -4.40 25.13 -10.83
CA ILE A 138 -3.82 26.44 -11.13
C ILE A 138 -4.92 27.46 -10.96
N GLU A 139 -4.77 28.36 -10.00
CA GLU A 139 -5.65 29.51 -9.90
C GLU A 139 -5.34 30.49 -11.03
N VAL A 140 -6.32 30.71 -11.86
CA VAL A 140 -6.22 31.68 -12.97
C VAL A 140 -6.82 33.00 -12.53
#